data_1d31c9d26d6bff9be1b63ee62bfb9453
#
_entry.id   1d31c9d26d6bff9be1b63ee62bfb9453
#
_cell.length_a   1.000
_cell.length_b   1.000
_cell.length_c   1.000
_cell.angle_alpha   90.00
_cell.angle_beta   90.00
_cell.angle_gamma   90.00
#
_symmetry.space_group_name_H-M   'P 1'
#
loop_
_entity.id
_entity.type
_entity.pdbx_description
1 polymer ?
#
loop_
_entity_poly.entity_id
_entity_poly.type
_entity_poly.pdbx_seq_one_letter_code
_entity_poly.pdbx_strand_id
1 'polypeptide(L)'
;MYKNVLNQHIIGVILLFSSYFTANAQISGENSAINYANADLKSEHPPAAIAITSKSTETDTAWKPVRRLWGYTFGDFYYDAHADAGNRGPETNYNGVPTYRNAFQFRRIYLGYEYDINKKFTAEVLLASEPNANTAVSGTTSIAGSDNLADNKMAFYIKNFDLRWHGVWNGTDFVIGEMLTPAFPLLTEKIWAYRSVERTISDFHRTNAYDVGASLQGVFDPSTKNFGYNILIGNNSAGSPASLGSAANANTGFYKAFYGDVYAKFLNQALIFDLYADFMKTAPATAAVGGQSHSMIKGFIAYTVPKITFGLEAFTQKIANGVSNTTTKLPEDVTVEAFSVYAHGAIYKDKLGFFARYDGYNPDNDYNPADAYTVNTNLPAYSPFTKEHFYTAGLDFTPAKNVHFQPNIWMVQYKDQRDPSTTGYLPDSHVLVYRLTFYFIFGK
;
A
#
# COMPACT_ATOMS: atom_id res chain seq x y z
N MET A 1 18.38 -27.21 5.93
CA MET A 1 18.77 -27.37 4.52
C MET A 1 18.03 -26.43 3.56
N TYR A 2 17.04 -25.65 4.04
CA TYR A 2 16.23 -24.72 3.22
C TYR A 2 16.73 -23.26 3.19
N LYS A 3 17.65 -22.86 4.08
CA LYS A 3 18.22 -21.48 4.13
C LYS A 3 18.99 -21.06 2.85
N ASN A 4 19.40 -21.99 2.02
CA ASN A 4 20.21 -21.70 0.82
C ASN A 4 19.37 -21.54 -0.47
N VAL A 5 18.10 -21.91 -0.47
CA VAL A 5 17.29 -21.94 -1.70
C VAL A 5 16.74 -20.54 -2.02
N LEU A 6 16.34 -19.78 -1.02
CA LEU A 6 15.80 -18.44 -1.25
C LEU A 6 16.89 -17.45 -1.72
N ASN A 7 18.09 -17.52 -1.12
CA ASN A 7 19.23 -16.71 -1.56
C ASN A 7 19.69 -17.05 -2.99
N GLN A 8 19.57 -18.31 -3.42
CA GLN A 8 19.95 -18.69 -4.78
C GLN A 8 18.91 -18.23 -5.83
N HIS A 9 17.64 -18.12 -5.48
CA HIS A 9 16.60 -17.65 -6.41
C HIS A 9 16.62 -16.13 -6.59
N ILE A 10 16.92 -15.37 -5.54
CA ILE A 10 17.08 -13.91 -5.64
C ILE A 10 18.32 -13.56 -6.48
N ILE A 11 19.42 -14.27 -6.29
CA ILE A 11 20.65 -14.09 -7.10
C ILE A 11 20.42 -14.55 -8.55
N GLY A 12 19.65 -15.61 -8.78
CA GLY A 12 19.30 -16.11 -10.12
C GLY A 12 18.44 -15.14 -10.92
N VAL A 13 17.51 -14.44 -10.29
CA VAL A 13 16.68 -13.41 -10.94
C VAL A 13 17.52 -12.18 -11.28
N ILE A 14 18.45 -11.77 -10.42
CA ILE A 14 19.34 -10.64 -10.69
C ILE A 14 20.33 -10.96 -11.84
N LEU A 15 20.80 -12.21 -11.95
CA LEU A 15 21.72 -12.64 -13.02
C LEU A 15 21.01 -12.86 -14.36
N LEU A 16 19.73 -13.25 -14.38
CA LEU A 16 18.94 -13.34 -15.61
C LEU A 16 18.63 -11.97 -16.21
N PHE A 17 18.47 -10.94 -15.38
CA PHE A 17 18.32 -9.56 -15.85
C PHE A 17 19.63 -9.00 -16.42
N SER A 18 20.82 -9.41 -15.91
CA SER A 18 22.10 -8.88 -16.38
C SER A 18 22.53 -9.41 -17.75
N SER A 19 22.09 -10.59 -18.15
CA SER A 19 22.46 -11.22 -19.44
C SER A 19 21.62 -10.77 -20.64
N TYR A 20 20.47 -10.12 -20.43
CA TYR A 20 19.62 -9.59 -21.51
C TYR A 20 19.93 -8.12 -21.88
N PHE A 21 20.72 -7.40 -21.08
CA PHE A 21 20.97 -5.97 -21.28
C PHE A 21 22.22 -5.64 -22.15
N THR A 22 22.97 -6.64 -22.62
CA THR A 22 24.15 -6.37 -23.46
C THR A 22 23.87 -6.35 -24.98
N ALA A 23 22.64 -6.57 -25.40
CA ALA A 23 22.29 -6.53 -26.83
C ALA A 23 21.10 -5.58 -27.05
N ASN A 24 21.36 -4.29 -27.18
CA ASN A 24 20.58 -3.30 -27.96
C ASN A 24 20.66 -1.89 -27.36
N ALA A 25 21.88 -1.39 -27.18
CA ALA A 25 22.09 0.02 -26.93
C ALA A 25 22.51 0.71 -28.25
N GLN A 26 21.60 0.74 -29.23
CA GLN A 26 21.69 1.66 -30.37
C GLN A 26 20.31 1.78 -31.05
N ILE A 27 19.48 2.70 -30.60
CA ILE A 27 18.51 3.39 -31.43
C ILE A 27 18.43 4.83 -30.92
N SER A 28 18.87 5.73 -31.79
CA SER A 28 18.74 7.16 -31.70
C SER A 28 17.28 7.58 -31.91
N GLY A 29 16.84 8.61 -31.19
CA GLY A 29 15.77 9.47 -31.70
C GLY A 29 14.54 9.63 -30.82
N GLU A 30 14.40 10.85 -30.37
CA GLU A 30 13.22 11.63 -30.09
C GLU A 30 12.61 11.65 -28.67
N ASN A 31 12.53 12.85 -28.19
CA ASN A 31 12.08 13.38 -26.89
C ASN A 31 10.61 13.14 -26.51
N SER A 32 9.92 12.13 -27.03
CA SER A 32 8.52 11.85 -26.70
C SER A 32 8.31 10.85 -25.57
N ALA A 33 9.35 10.11 -25.17
CA ALA A 33 9.25 9.07 -24.15
C ALA A 33 9.06 9.61 -22.71
N ILE A 34 9.46 10.85 -22.44
CA ILE A 34 9.49 11.43 -21.08
C ILE A 34 8.08 11.81 -20.60
N ASN A 35 7.13 12.05 -21.49
CA ASN A 35 5.81 12.53 -21.10
C ASN A 35 4.82 11.43 -20.67
N TYR A 36 5.03 10.17 -21.03
CA TYR A 36 4.09 9.09 -20.70
C TYR A 36 4.34 8.46 -19.33
N ALA A 37 5.58 8.23 -18.95
CA ALA A 37 5.90 7.73 -17.59
C ALA A 37 5.50 8.72 -16.49
N ASN A 38 5.51 10.03 -16.81
CA ASN A 38 5.04 11.06 -15.89
C ASN A 38 3.53 11.29 -15.93
N ALA A 39 2.82 10.85 -16.96
CA ALA A 39 1.37 11.03 -17.07
C ALA A 39 0.60 9.95 -16.29
N ASP A 40 1.07 8.71 -16.31
CA ASP A 40 0.40 7.59 -15.63
C ASP A 40 0.72 7.52 -14.14
N LEU A 41 1.90 7.98 -13.71
CA LEU A 41 2.21 8.17 -12.27
C LEU A 41 1.36 9.26 -11.60
N LYS A 42 0.62 10.06 -12.38
CA LYS A 42 -0.30 11.09 -11.90
C LYS A 42 -1.73 10.58 -11.68
N SER A 43 -2.03 9.30 -11.95
CA SER A 43 -3.42 8.90 -12.09
C SER A 43 -4.09 8.37 -10.82
N GLU A 44 -3.39 7.90 -9.82
CA GLU A 44 -4.03 7.21 -8.69
C GLU A 44 -4.03 7.96 -7.37
N HIS A 45 -3.10 8.82 -7.16
CA HIS A 45 -3.21 9.94 -6.27
C HIS A 45 -2.88 11.17 -7.13
N PRO A 46 -3.69 12.23 -7.07
CA PRO A 46 -3.11 13.51 -7.38
C PRO A 46 -1.92 13.56 -6.46
N PRO A 47 -0.74 13.80 -6.93
CA PRO A 47 0.37 13.84 -6.06
C PRO A 47 -0.01 14.77 -4.91
N ALA A 48 0.00 14.30 -3.66
CA ALA A 48 0.78 15.07 -2.74
C ALA A 48 2.05 15.24 -3.54
N ALA A 49 2.03 16.24 -4.41
CA ALA A 49 2.99 16.31 -5.47
C ALA A 49 4.33 16.45 -4.79
N ILE A 50 5.21 15.50 -5.04
CA ILE A 50 6.58 15.97 -5.24
C ILE A 50 6.55 16.76 -6.57
N ALA A 51 5.72 17.75 -6.66
CA ALA A 51 5.86 18.90 -7.50
C ALA A 51 6.74 19.87 -6.71
N ILE A 52 7.98 19.48 -6.51
CA ILE A 52 9.02 20.46 -6.26
C ILE A 52 9.08 21.27 -7.53
N THR A 53 8.25 22.28 -7.60
CA THR A 53 8.32 23.30 -8.62
C THR A 53 9.59 24.08 -8.36
N SER A 54 10.70 23.59 -8.92
CA SER A 54 11.82 24.48 -9.19
C SER A 54 11.27 25.53 -10.17
N LYS A 55 10.95 26.69 -9.65
CA LYS A 55 10.55 27.84 -10.45
C LYS A 55 11.75 28.21 -11.33
N SER A 56 11.65 27.92 -12.63
CA SER A 56 12.42 28.66 -13.60
C SER A 56 12.10 30.15 -13.42
N THR A 57 13.09 31.00 -13.51
CA THR A 57 12.95 32.45 -13.56
C THR A 57 12.19 32.82 -14.84
N GLU A 58 10.89 32.66 -14.81
CA GLU A 58 10.00 33.24 -15.82
C GLU A 58 9.31 34.46 -15.23
N THR A 59 9.32 35.51 -16.05
CA THR A 59 8.68 36.80 -15.87
C THR A 59 7.31 36.73 -15.19
N ASP A 60 7.13 37.57 -14.22
CA ASP A 60 6.01 37.77 -13.30
C ASP A 60 4.62 37.72 -13.95
N THR A 61 4.12 36.53 -14.22
CA THR A 61 2.70 36.30 -14.34
C THR A 61 2.14 36.24 -12.92
N ALA A 62 1.22 37.13 -12.59
CA ALA A 62 0.63 37.26 -11.28
C ALA A 62 0.25 35.88 -10.73
N TRP A 63 0.82 35.49 -9.58
CA TRP A 63 0.50 34.22 -8.93
C TRP A 63 -1.01 34.08 -8.74
N LYS A 64 -1.54 32.91 -9.14
CA LYS A 64 -2.93 32.54 -8.93
C LYS A 64 -2.99 31.30 -8.06
N PRO A 65 -3.83 31.28 -7.01
CA PRO A 65 -4.01 30.07 -6.18
C PRO A 65 -4.62 28.95 -7.02
N VAL A 66 -4.07 27.74 -6.91
CA VAL A 66 -4.75 26.55 -7.38
C VAL A 66 -5.85 26.20 -6.39
N ARG A 67 -7.03 25.92 -6.92
CA ARG A 67 -8.19 25.42 -6.18
C ARG A 67 -8.69 24.22 -6.96
N ARG A 68 -8.40 23.03 -6.48
CA ARG A 68 -8.66 21.81 -7.21
C ARG A 68 -9.55 20.89 -6.43
N LEU A 69 -10.75 20.66 -6.93
CA LEU A 69 -11.61 19.55 -6.54
C LEU A 69 -11.30 18.37 -7.44
N TRP A 70 -11.02 17.21 -6.85
CA TRP A 70 -10.69 16.00 -7.57
C TRP A 70 -11.28 14.79 -6.85
N GLY A 71 -11.36 13.68 -7.54
CA GLY A 71 -11.79 12.44 -6.93
C GLY A 71 -11.64 11.26 -7.85
N TYR A 72 -11.78 10.10 -7.29
CA TYR A 72 -11.84 8.85 -8.03
C TYR A 72 -12.67 7.82 -7.27
N THR A 73 -13.20 6.87 -8.01
CA THR A 73 -13.95 5.77 -7.44
C THR A 73 -13.72 4.50 -8.22
N PHE A 74 -13.77 3.38 -7.50
CA PHE A 74 -13.75 2.07 -8.11
C PHE A 74 -14.61 1.08 -7.34
N GLY A 75 -15.07 0.09 -8.08
CA GLY A 75 -15.89 -1.00 -7.60
C GLY A 75 -15.88 -2.15 -8.58
N ASP A 76 -16.68 -3.17 -8.32
CA ASP A 76 -16.72 -4.37 -9.12
C ASP A 76 -18.15 -4.84 -9.36
N PHE A 77 -18.38 -5.50 -10.48
CA PHE A 77 -19.22 -6.69 -10.51
C PHE A 77 -18.30 -7.90 -10.24
N TYR A 78 -18.62 -8.72 -9.26
CA TYR A 78 -17.84 -9.90 -8.91
C TYR A 78 -18.70 -11.17 -8.90
N TYR A 79 -18.00 -12.30 -9.13
CA TYR A 79 -18.52 -13.64 -8.95
C TYR A 79 -17.50 -14.45 -8.15
N ASP A 80 -17.88 -14.90 -6.95
CA ASP A 80 -17.07 -15.76 -6.11
C ASP A 80 -17.19 -17.20 -6.60
N ALA A 81 -16.13 -17.67 -7.26
CA ALA A 81 -16.09 -19.01 -7.81
C ALA A 81 -15.68 -20.07 -6.78
N HIS A 82 -14.93 -19.65 -5.75
CA HIS A 82 -14.52 -20.52 -4.65
C HIS A 82 -14.19 -19.70 -3.41
N ALA A 83 -14.87 -19.99 -2.30
CA ALA A 83 -14.63 -19.36 -1.00
C ALA A 83 -13.76 -20.24 -0.09
N ASP A 84 -12.91 -19.61 0.72
CA ASP A 84 -12.20 -20.32 1.77
C ASP A 84 -13.11 -20.60 2.96
N ALA A 85 -13.35 -21.86 3.27
CA ALA A 85 -14.19 -22.29 4.40
C ALA A 85 -13.65 -21.83 5.76
N GLY A 86 -12.34 -21.57 5.86
CA GLY A 86 -11.69 -21.06 7.05
C GLY A 86 -11.82 -19.55 7.23
N ASN A 87 -12.38 -18.84 6.26
CA ASN A 87 -12.50 -17.37 6.24
C ASN A 87 -11.17 -16.66 6.57
N ARG A 88 -10.06 -17.18 6.02
CA ARG A 88 -8.73 -16.62 6.21
C ARG A 88 -8.55 -15.34 5.41
N GLY A 89 -7.48 -14.60 5.72
CA GLY A 89 -7.20 -13.34 5.03
C GLY A 89 -8.17 -12.23 5.43
N PRO A 90 -8.08 -11.71 6.66
CA PRO A 90 -9.00 -10.71 7.21
C PRO A 90 -9.03 -9.41 6.41
N GLU A 91 -8.09 -9.24 5.51
CA GLU A 91 -7.96 -8.08 4.64
C GLU A 91 -8.62 -8.23 3.29
N THR A 92 -9.12 -9.42 2.96
CA THR A 92 -9.76 -9.62 1.68
C THR A 92 -11.16 -9.05 1.68
N ASN A 93 -11.54 -8.38 0.60
CA ASN A 93 -12.90 -7.89 0.39
C ASN A 93 -13.93 -9.03 0.26
N TYR A 94 -13.47 -10.28 0.23
CA TYR A 94 -14.28 -11.48 -0.01
C TYR A 94 -14.27 -12.46 1.16
N ASN A 95 -13.66 -12.09 2.29
CA ASN A 95 -13.70 -12.90 3.50
C ASN A 95 -15.14 -13.08 3.97
N GLY A 96 -15.58 -14.34 4.15
CA GLY A 96 -16.95 -14.68 4.52
C GLY A 96 -17.98 -14.55 3.40
N VAL A 97 -17.56 -14.22 2.19
CA VAL A 97 -18.45 -14.26 1.00
C VAL A 97 -18.62 -15.73 0.57
N PRO A 98 -19.85 -16.25 0.50
CA PRO A 98 -20.06 -17.65 0.10
C PRO A 98 -19.81 -17.87 -1.39
N THR A 99 -19.34 -19.06 -1.73
CA THR A 99 -19.19 -19.53 -3.12
C THR A 99 -20.47 -19.30 -3.94
N TYR A 100 -20.32 -18.90 -5.18
CA TYR A 100 -21.33 -18.54 -6.18
C TYR A 100 -22.06 -17.23 -5.91
N ARG A 101 -21.74 -16.51 -4.85
CA ARG A 101 -22.24 -15.16 -4.67
C ARG A 101 -21.72 -14.23 -5.76
N ASN A 102 -22.59 -13.35 -6.23
CA ASN A 102 -22.24 -12.27 -7.14
C ASN A 102 -22.97 -11.00 -6.75
N ALA A 103 -22.33 -9.86 -6.99
CA ALA A 103 -22.94 -8.56 -6.72
C ALA A 103 -22.19 -7.44 -7.43
N PHE A 104 -22.86 -6.30 -7.57
CA PHE A 104 -22.21 -5.01 -7.79
C PHE A 104 -21.87 -4.38 -6.45
N GLN A 105 -20.66 -3.82 -6.35
CA GLN A 105 -20.20 -3.12 -5.15
C GLN A 105 -19.31 -1.94 -5.49
N PHE A 106 -19.42 -0.85 -4.72
CA PHE A 106 -18.34 0.14 -4.62
C PHE A 106 -17.35 -0.33 -3.57
N ARG A 107 -16.07 -0.27 -3.90
CA ARG A 107 -15.02 -0.57 -2.93
C ARG A 107 -14.43 0.67 -2.30
N ARG A 108 -14.32 1.75 -3.09
CA ARG A 108 -13.76 3.02 -2.61
C ARG A 108 -14.33 4.20 -3.37
N ILE A 109 -14.59 5.28 -2.65
CA ILE A 109 -14.94 6.58 -3.22
C ILE A 109 -14.08 7.61 -2.51
N TYR A 110 -13.35 8.41 -3.27
CA TYR A 110 -12.49 9.47 -2.75
C TYR A 110 -12.90 10.81 -3.33
N LEU A 111 -12.92 11.84 -2.46
CA LEU A 111 -13.17 13.22 -2.83
C LEU A 111 -12.16 14.11 -2.14
N GLY A 112 -11.25 14.70 -2.91
CA GLY A 112 -10.18 15.55 -2.43
C GLY A 112 -10.37 17.01 -2.83
N TYR A 113 -9.93 17.91 -1.96
CA TYR A 113 -9.83 19.33 -2.26
C TYR A 113 -8.47 19.86 -1.86
N GLU A 114 -7.79 20.50 -2.81
CA GLU A 114 -6.51 21.13 -2.62
C GLU A 114 -6.65 22.64 -2.80
N TYR A 115 -6.02 23.42 -1.92
CA TYR A 115 -6.12 24.87 -1.88
C TYR A 115 -4.76 25.50 -1.58
N ASP A 116 -4.24 26.29 -2.53
CA ASP A 116 -3.08 27.15 -2.26
C ASP A 116 -3.49 28.36 -1.43
N ILE A 117 -3.07 28.38 -0.17
CA ILE A 117 -3.26 29.53 0.73
C ILE A 117 -2.43 30.71 0.22
N ASN A 118 -1.19 30.42 -0.18
CA ASN A 118 -0.28 31.34 -0.84
C ASN A 118 0.84 30.57 -1.58
N LYS A 119 1.85 31.26 -2.11
CA LYS A 119 2.96 30.64 -2.86
C LYS A 119 3.76 29.59 -2.06
N LYS A 120 3.68 29.64 -0.74
CA LYS A 120 4.47 28.78 0.16
C LYS A 120 3.63 27.72 0.87
N PHE A 121 2.33 27.87 0.93
CA PHE A 121 1.47 27.00 1.72
C PHE A 121 0.30 26.48 0.89
N THR A 122 0.14 25.17 0.92
CA THR A 122 -1.00 24.44 0.34
C THR A 122 -1.65 23.61 1.44
N ALA A 123 -2.97 23.65 1.53
CA ALA A 123 -3.76 22.75 2.37
C ALA A 123 -4.47 21.70 1.49
N GLU A 124 -4.54 20.47 1.97
CA GLU A 124 -5.28 19.39 1.31
C GLU A 124 -6.24 18.73 2.31
N VAL A 125 -7.43 18.36 1.83
CA VAL A 125 -8.35 17.48 2.53
C VAL A 125 -8.79 16.36 1.59
N LEU A 126 -8.78 15.13 2.09
CA LEU A 126 -9.29 13.95 1.40
C LEU A 126 -10.39 13.29 2.23
N LEU A 127 -11.58 13.21 1.65
CA LEU A 127 -12.69 12.43 2.17
C LEU A 127 -12.68 11.06 1.50
N ALA A 128 -12.90 10.01 2.26
CA ALA A 128 -12.97 8.65 1.77
C ALA A 128 -14.24 7.94 2.26
N SER A 129 -14.80 7.10 1.40
CA SER A 129 -15.76 6.07 1.76
C SER A 129 -15.19 4.73 1.35
N GLU A 130 -14.95 3.88 2.32
CA GLU A 130 -14.32 2.56 2.14
C GLU A 130 -15.14 1.52 2.91
N PRO A 131 -15.41 0.33 2.35
CA PRO A 131 -16.08 -0.72 3.09
C PRO A 131 -15.20 -1.15 4.27
N ASN A 132 -15.78 -1.20 5.45
CA ASN A 132 -15.10 -1.72 6.61
C ASN A 132 -15.17 -3.26 6.56
N ALA A 133 -14.08 -3.90 6.16
CA ALA A 133 -13.98 -5.35 6.09
C ALA A 133 -14.15 -6.05 7.46
N ASN A 134 -14.07 -5.30 8.56
CA ASN A 134 -14.03 -5.85 9.93
C ASN A 134 -15.34 -5.64 10.70
N THR A 135 -16.45 -5.30 10.09
CA THR A 135 -17.75 -5.38 10.75
C THR A 135 -18.30 -6.80 10.71
N ALA A 136 -17.53 -7.77 11.14
CA ALA A 136 -18.13 -8.95 11.73
C ALA A 136 -18.76 -8.50 13.05
N VAL A 137 -20.01 -8.09 13.00
CA VAL A 137 -20.81 -7.82 14.18
C VAL A 137 -21.00 -9.14 14.91
N SER A 138 -20.13 -9.46 15.83
CA SER A 138 -20.44 -10.40 16.87
C SER A 138 -21.36 -9.68 17.85
N GLY A 139 -22.67 -9.90 17.66
CA GLY A 139 -23.71 -9.61 18.64
C GLY A 139 -23.81 -8.17 19.13
N THR A 140 -24.80 -7.45 18.66
CA THR A 140 -25.50 -6.31 19.32
C THR A 140 -24.81 -4.96 19.46
N THR A 141 -23.59 -4.74 19.03
CA THR A 141 -23.02 -3.41 19.05
C THR A 141 -22.45 -3.09 17.67
N SER A 142 -23.12 -2.21 16.93
CA SER A 142 -22.52 -1.55 15.77
C SER A 142 -21.26 -0.83 16.28
N ILE A 143 -20.09 -1.22 15.81
CA ILE A 143 -18.85 -0.51 16.15
C ILE A 143 -18.98 0.85 15.50
N ALA A 144 -19.08 1.89 16.33
CA ALA A 144 -18.98 3.26 15.88
C ALA A 144 -17.68 3.43 15.12
N GLY A 145 -17.73 3.83 13.85
CA GLY A 145 -16.55 3.99 12.99
C GLY A 145 -16.53 3.08 11.78
N SER A 146 -17.59 2.29 11.53
CA SER A 146 -17.75 1.66 10.22
C SER A 146 -18.09 2.73 9.18
N ASP A 147 -17.63 2.53 7.96
CA ASP A 147 -17.96 3.40 6.82
C ASP A 147 -19.46 3.38 6.48
N ASN A 148 -20.22 2.52 7.14
CA ASN A 148 -21.64 2.36 6.98
C ASN A 148 -22.37 3.11 8.09
N LEU A 149 -23.33 3.92 7.70
CA LEU A 149 -24.30 4.46 8.62
C LEU A 149 -25.20 3.34 9.15
N ALA A 150 -25.88 3.60 10.28
CA ALA A 150 -26.75 2.62 10.93
C ALA A 150 -27.83 2.03 10.01
N ASP A 151 -28.15 2.67 8.90
CA ASP A 151 -29.11 2.24 7.87
C ASP A 151 -28.44 1.62 6.62
N ASN A 152 -27.20 1.13 6.75
CA ASN A 152 -26.39 0.54 5.67
C ASN A 152 -26.03 1.49 4.52
N LYS A 153 -26.07 2.79 4.74
CA LYS A 153 -25.59 3.77 3.77
C LYS A 153 -24.08 3.97 3.90
N MET A 154 -23.44 4.34 2.80
CA MET A 154 -22.03 4.69 2.80
C MET A 154 -21.81 6.04 3.48
N ALA A 155 -20.84 6.11 4.41
CA ALA A 155 -20.40 7.34 5.06
C ALA A 155 -19.04 7.77 4.55
N PHE A 156 -18.77 9.08 4.58
CA PHE A 156 -17.45 9.63 4.36
C PHE A 156 -16.76 9.93 5.68
N TYR A 157 -15.46 9.70 5.71
CA TYR A 157 -14.57 10.11 6.80
C TYR A 157 -13.39 10.91 6.25
N ILE A 158 -12.71 11.68 7.09
CA ILE A 158 -11.49 12.39 6.72
C ILE A 158 -10.35 11.39 6.70
N LYS A 159 -9.71 11.21 5.53
CA LYS A 159 -8.60 10.28 5.34
C LYS A 159 -7.25 10.98 5.33
N ASN A 160 -7.21 12.23 4.90
CA ASN A 160 -6.04 13.09 4.87
C ASN A 160 -6.48 14.52 5.18
N PHE A 161 -5.70 15.22 5.98
CA PHE A 161 -5.86 16.65 6.22
C PHE A 161 -4.52 17.23 6.64
N ASP A 162 -3.83 17.86 5.71
CA ASP A 162 -2.50 18.37 5.95
C ASP A 162 -2.29 19.80 5.44
N LEU A 163 -1.24 20.42 5.99
CA LEU A 163 -0.66 21.67 5.54
C LEU A 163 0.75 21.40 5.06
N ARG A 164 1.03 21.75 3.82
CA ARG A 164 2.34 21.67 3.19
C ARG A 164 2.98 23.05 3.11
N TRP A 165 4.19 23.18 3.65
CA TRP A 165 5.05 24.33 3.50
C TRP A 165 6.11 24.02 2.44
N HIS A 166 5.98 24.65 1.28
CA HIS A 166 6.87 24.43 0.13
C HIS A 166 8.22 25.11 0.33
N GLY A 167 9.28 24.37 0.03
CA GLY A 167 10.63 24.87 -0.03
C GLY A 167 11.11 25.46 1.30
N VAL A 168 10.96 24.73 2.42
CA VAL A 168 11.58 25.13 3.71
C VAL A 168 13.07 25.30 3.54
N TRP A 169 13.68 24.49 2.66
CA TRP A 169 14.96 24.73 2.00
C TRP A 169 14.88 24.20 0.58
N ASN A 170 15.91 24.46 -0.22
CA ASN A 170 15.93 24.10 -1.63
C ASN A 170 15.73 22.59 -1.82
N GLY A 171 14.65 22.22 -2.52
CA GLY A 171 14.30 20.84 -2.82
C GLY A 171 13.52 20.09 -1.73
N THR A 172 13.08 20.76 -0.65
CA THR A 172 12.40 20.08 0.46
C THR A 172 11.17 20.84 0.93
N ASP A 173 10.08 20.10 1.10
CA ASP A 173 8.84 20.55 1.71
C ASP A 173 8.69 20.00 3.14
N PHE A 174 8.06 20.77 4.01
CA PHE A 174 7.59 20.32 5.31
C PHE A 174 6.09 20.13 5.26
N VAL A 175 5.61 18.99 5.79
CA VAL A 175 4.18 18.67 5.86
C VAL A 175 3.78 18.38 7.30
N ILE A 176 2.64 18.89 7.73
CA ILE A 176 2.10 18.66 9.08
C ILE A 176 0.60 18.40 9.00
N GLY A 177 0.12 17.39 9.73
CA GLY A 177 -1.28 16.96 9.75
C GLY A 177 -1.42 15.46 9.64
N GLU A 178 -2.57 14.99 9.17
CA GLU A 178 -2.76 13.60 8.76
C GLU A 178 -2.34 13.48 7.29
N MET A 179 -1.29 12.70 7.03
CA MET A 179 -0.65 12.65 5.73
C MET A 179 -0.24 11.24 5.32
N LEU A 180 0.07 11.08 4.04
CA LEU A 180 0.62 9.84 3.49
C LEU A 180 1.97 9.49 4.13
N THR A 181 2.14 8.23 4.51
CA THR A 181 3.44 7.69 4.94
C THR A 181 4.33 7.36 3.74
N PRO A 182 5.65 7.25 3.91
CA PRO A 182 6.53 6.78 2.86
C PRO A 182 6.48 5.26 2.63
N ALA A 183 5.69 4.51 3.38
CA ALA A 183 5.67 3.05 3.34
C ALA A 183 5.37 2.49 1.94
N PHE A 184 4.39 3.05 1.24
CA PHE A 184 4.02 2.68 -0.14
C PHE A 184 3.28 3.81 -0.88
N PRO A 185 2.46 4.67 -0.23
CA PRO A 185 1.59 5.60 -0.96
C PRO A 185 2.37 6.66 -1.76
N LEU A 186 3.56 7.04 -1.28
CA LEU A 186 4.31 8.11 -1.94
C LEU A 186 4.97 7.65 -3.24
N LEU A 187 5.38 6.38 -3.34
CA LEU A 187 6.13 5.89 -4.50
C LEU A 187 5.61 4.55 -5.05
N THR A 188 5.70 3.46 -4.30
CA THR A 188 5.53 2.10 -4.84
C THR A 188 4.12 1.83 -5.36
N GLU A 189 3.09 2.32 -4.67
CA GLU A 189 1.69 2.19 -5.12
C GLU A 189 1.43 2.94 -6.43
N LYS A 190 2.06 4.11 -6.62
CA LYS A 190 1.93 4.88 -7.85
C LYS A 190 2.53 4.17 -9.06
N ILE A 191 3.59 3.38 -8.83
CA ILE A 191 4.24 2.61 -9.89
C ILE A 191 3.45 1.32 -10.18
N TRP A 192 2.86 0.68 -9.17
CA TRP A 192 1.92 -0.42 -9.37
C TRP A 192 0.72 0.00 -10.21
N ALA A 193 0.16 1.20 -9.98
CA ALA A 193 -0.89 1.87 -10.76
C ALA A 193 -2.26 1.15 -10.82
N TYR A 194 -2.43 -0.02 -10.25
CA TYR A 194 -3.66 -0.83 -10.26
C TYR A 194 -4.26 -1.04 -8.86
N ARG A 195 -4.24 0.03 -8.03
CA ARG A 195 -4.94 0.03 -6.74
C ARG A 195 -6.42 -0.30 -6.89
N SER A 196 -7.04 0.07 -8.00
CA SER A 196 -8.41 -0.30 -8.35
C SER A 196 -8.62 -1.81 -8.41
N VAL A 197 -7.59 -2.58 -8.74
CA VAL A 197 -7.61 -4.04 -8.72
C VAL A 197 -7.23 -4.55 -7.33
N GLU A 198 -6.05 -4.22 -6.83
CA GLU A 198 -5.62 -4.54 -5.46
C GLU A 198 -4.51 -3.62 -5.00
N ARG A 199 -4.45 -3.38 -3.69
CA ARG A 199 -3.42 -2.63 -2.96
C ARG A 199 -2.04 -3.27 -3.16
N THR A 200 -0.95 -2.53 -2.91
CA THR A 200 0.40 -3.13 -2.83
C THR A 200 0.47 -4.18 -1.72
N ILE A 201 1.45 -5.07 -1.74
CA ILE A 201 1.58 -6.11 -0.73
C ILE A 201 1.75 -5.52 0.68
N SER A 202 2.49 -4.43 0.82
CA SER A 202 2.66 -3.76 2.11
C SER A 202 1.36 -3.12 2.62
N ASP A 203 0.50 -2.56 1.77
CA ASP A 203 -0.84 -2.09 2.15
C ASP A 203 -1.78 -3.29 2.44
N PHE A 204 -1.69 -4.35 1.65
CA PHE A 204 -2.52 -5.54 1.82
C PHE A 204 -2.31 -6.19 3.19
N HIS A 205 -1.09 -6.14 3.72
CA HIS A 205 -0.73 -6.64 5.05
C HIS A 205 -0.62 -5.54 6.12
N ARG A 206 -1.36 -4.43 5.94
CA ARG A 206 -1.62 -3.40 6.97
C ARG A 206 -0.42 -2.56 7.41
N THR A 207 0.51 -2.27 6.53
CA THR A 207 1.42 -1.15 6.77
C THR A 207 0.64 0.18 6.76
N ASN A 208 0.94 1.09 7.67
CA ASN A 208 0.20 2.35 7.78
C ASN A 208 0.33 3.18 6.50
N ALA A 209 -0.80 3.43 5.83
CA ALA A 209 -0.87 4.30 4.66
C ALA A 209 -0.83 5.79 5.02
N TYR A 210 -1.39 6.13 6.18
CA TYR A 210 -1.51 7.50 6.71
C TYR A 210 -1.11 7.52 8.16
N ASP A 211 -0.60 8.67 8.61
CA ASP A 211 -0.38 8.94 10.04
C ASP A 211 -0.49 10.44 10.32
N VAL A 212 -0.87 10.78 11.53
CA VAL A 212 -0.88 12.15 12.02
C VAL A 212 0.50 12.49 12.56
N GLY A 213 1.15 13.47 11.96
CA GLY A 213 2.52 13.80 12.34
C GLY A 213 3.12 14.98 11.59
N ALA A 214 4.44 14.95 11.46
CA ALA A 214 5.21 15.92 10.71
C ALA A 214 6.24 15.20 9.81
N SER A 215 6.40 15.68 8.59
CA SER A 215 7.23 15.05 7.56
C SER A 215 8.11 16.08 6.85
N LEU A 216 9.30 15.63 6.47
CA LEU A 216 10.15 16.27 5.47
C LEU A 216 10.16 15.40 4.22
N GLN A 217 9.79 15.99 3.09
CA GLN A 217 9.73 15.32 1.79
C GLN A 217 10.60 16.10 0.81
N GLY A 218 11.63 15.45 0.27
CA GLY A 218 12.60 16.21 -0.49
C GLY A 218 13.39 15.45 -1.53
N VAL A 219 14.20 16.21 -2.27
CA VAL A 219 15.19 15.70 -3.22
C VAL A 219 16.56 16.31 -2.90
N PHE A 220 17.60 15.50 -3.05
CA PHE A 220 18.99 15.95 -2.89
C PHE A 220 19.49 16.73 -4.10
N ASP A 221 18.86 16.50 -5.26
CA ASP A 221 19.20 17.08 -6.56
C ASP A 221 17.97 17.75 -7.20
N PRO A 222 17.60 18.97 -6.78
CA PRO A 222 16.39 19.67 -7.24
C PRO A 222 16.27 19.85 -8.76
N SER A 223 17.41 19.85 -9.46
CA SER A 223 17.47 20.01 -10.91
C SER A 223 17.03 18.74 -11.67
N THR A 224 17.45 17.57 -11.25
CA THR A 224 17.16 16.30 -11.92
C THR A 224 16.09 15.47 -11.21
N LYS A 225 15.93 15.64 -9.88
CA LYS A 225 15.00 14.91 -9.01
C LYS A 225 15.20 13.39 -9.08
N ASN A 226 16.44 12.97 -9.25
CA ASN A 226 16.79 11.57 -9.35
C ASN A 226 17.01 10.91 -7.98
N PHE A 227 17.36 11.70 -6.97
CA PHE A 227 17.60 11.21 -5.62
C PHE A 227 16.75 11.97 -4.63
N GLY A 228 16.00 11.24 -3.80
CA GLY A 228 15.12 11.88 -2.85
C GLY A 228 14.92 11.07 -1.59
N TYR A 229 14.18 11.66 -0.66
CA TYR A 229 13.90 11.09 0.64
C TYR A 229 12.56 11.57 1.19
N ASN A 230 11.99 10.78 2.07
CA ASN A 230 10.86 11.16 2.92
C ASN A 230 11.16 10.69 4.34
N ILE A 231 10.93 11.56 5.33
CA ILE A 231 11.06 11.24 6.75
C ILE A 231 9.80 11.71 7.43
N LEU A 232 9.16 10.85 8.23
CA LEU A 232 7.94 11.18 8.97
C LEU A 232 8.05 10.70 10.40
N ILE A 233 7.65 11.55 11.34
CA ILE A 233 7.41 11.21 12.74
C ILE A 233 5.92 11.35 12.98
N GLY A 234 5.26 10.23 13.33
CA GLY A 234 3.82 10.15 13.50
C GLY A 234 3.37 9.64 14.87
N ASN A 235 2.08 9.61 15.05
CA ASN A 235 1.44 9.14 16.27
C ASN A 235 1.15 7.65 16.29
N ASN A 236 1.51 6.91 15.23
CA ASN A 236 1.10 5.51 15.05
C ASN A 236 -0.44 5.35 15.06
N SER A 237 -1.13 6.29 14.42
CA SER A 237 -2.59 6.37 14.45
C SER A 237 -3.26 5.53 13.37
N ALA A 238 -2.48 4.92 12.47
CA ALA A 238 -2.96 4.08 11.37
C ALA A 238 -4.05 4.75 10.50
N GLY A 239 -3.93 6.06 10.29
CA GLY A 239 -4.93 6.83 9.55
C GLY A 239 -6.26 7.00 10.28
N SER A 240 -6.25 6.93 11.60
CA SER A 240 -7.43 7.24 12.41
C SER A 240 -7.39 8.69 12.90
N PRO A 241 -8.27 9.56 12.42
CA PRO A 241 -8.40 10.92 12.91
C PRO A 241 -8.94 10.96 14.35
N ALA A 242 -9.28 9.83 14.94
CA ALA A 242 -9.72 9.73 16.34
C ALA A 242 -8.68 10.19 17.35
N SER A 243 -7.45 10.43 16.91
CA SER A 243 -6.43 11.13 17.68
C SER A 243 -6.75 12.63 17.89
N LEU A 244 -7.78 13.16 17.22
CA LEU A 244 -8.24 14.53 17.46
C LEU A 244 -8.77 14.68 18.88
N GLY A 245 -7.89 15.08 19.79
CA GLY A 245 -8.23 15.47 21.16
C GLY A 245 -8.56 14.32 22.12
N SER A 246 -8.32 13.06 21.74
CA SER A 246 -8.51 11.96 22.66
C SER A 246 -7.29 11.76 23.54
N ALA A 247 -7.31 12.37 24.73
CA ALA A 247 -6.40 12.02 25.81
C ALA A 247 -6.52 10.54 26.24
N ALA A 248 -7.52 9.83 25.73
CA ALA A 248 -7.81 8.44 26.07
C ALA A 248 -7.05 7.42 25.22
N ASN A 249 -6.43 7.81 24.10
CA ASN A 249 -5.63 6.89 23.32
C ASN A 249 -4.18 6.86 23.84
N ALA A 250 -3.88 5.87 24.70
CA ALA A 250 -2.57 5.70 25.31
C ALA A 250 -1.43 5.59 24.27
N ASN A 251 -1.71 5.09 23.08
CA ASN A 251 -0.69 4.93 22.03
C ASN A 251 -0.28 6.27 21.41
N THR A 252 -1.21 7.15 21.10
CA THR A 252 -0.91 8.44 20.48
C THR A 252 -0.17 9.40 21.42
N GLY A 253 -0.35 9.27 22.73
CA GLY A 253 0.31 10.10 23.73
C GLY A 253 1.77 9.70 24.02
N PHE A 254 2.06 8.38 24.07
CA PHE A 254 3.33 7.86 24.57
C PHE A 254 4.21 7.22 23.49
N TYR A 255 3.62 6.69 22.45
CA TYR A 255 4.34 5.94 21.43
C TYR A 255 4.29 6.66 20.09
N LYS A 256 5.47 6.83 19.49
CA LYS A 256 5.62 7.43 18.17
C LYS A 256 6.02 6.39 17.16
N ALA A 257 5.62 6.62 15.92
CA ALA A 257 6.11 5.91 14.75
C ALA A 257 7.11 6.78 14.01
N PHE A 258 8.17 6.16 13.52
CA PHE A 258 9.19 6.77 12.70
C PHE A 258 9.21 6.05 11.37
N TYR A 259 9.15 6.80 10.29
CA TYR A 259 9.14 6.27 8.94
C TYR A 259 10.18 7.00 8.10
N GLY A 260 10.82 6.29 7.19
CA GLY A 260 11.74 6.89 6.26
C GLY A 260 11.94 6.07 5.00
N ASP A 261 12.08 6.74 3.88
CA ASP A 261 12.59 6.17 2.64
C ASP A 261 13.70 7.02 2.03
N VAL A 262 14.48 6.38 1.20
CA VAL A 262 15.39 7.02 0.25
C VAL A 262 15.20 6.34 -1.11
N TYR A 263 15.07 7.14 -2.16
CA TYR A 263 14.89 6.61 -3.49
C TYR A 263 15.91 7.18 -4.48
N ALA A 264 16.21 6.39 -5.51
CA ALA A 264 17.10 6.76 -6.60
C ALA A 264 16.48 6.36 -7.94
N LYS A 265 16.64 7.23 -8.94
CA LYS A 265 16.14 7.02 -10.31
C LYS A 265 17.31 7.11 -11.28
N PHE A 266 17.42 6.14 -12.17
CA PHE A 266 18.46 6.02 -13.19
C PHE A 266 17.84 5.84 -14.57
N LEU A 267 18.66 5.83 -15.61
CA LEU A 267 18.27 5.60 -16.99
C LEU A 267 17.13 6.54 -17.43
N ASN A 268 17.32 7.85 -17.25
CA ASN A 268 16.28 8.86 -17.46
C ASN A 268 14.99 8.59 -16.67
N GLN A 269 15.14 8.20 -15.41
CA GLN A 269 14.07 7.84 -14.47
C GLN A 269 13.31 6.55 -14.79
N ALA A 270 13.75 5.78 -15.79
CA ALA A 270 13.13 4.50 -16.12
C ALA A 270 13.40 3.42 -15.08
N LEU A 271 14.55 3.44 -14.41
CA LEU A 271 14.92 2.49 -13.36
C LEU A 271 14.84 3.18 -12.01
N ILE A 272 14.03 2.66 -11.11
CA ILE A 272 13.71 3.26 -9.81
C ILE A 272 14.08 2.26 -8.72
N PHE A 273 14.77 2.74 -7.70
CA PHE A 273 15.05 2.01 -6.46
C PHE A 273 14.46 2.79 -5.30
N ASP A 274 13.92 2.09 -4.32
CA ASP A 274 13.43 2.64 -3.06
C ASP A 274 13.83 1.72 -1.91
N LEU A 275 14.37 2.31 -0.85
CA LEU A 275 14.67 1.63 0.40
C LEU A 275 13.92 2.34 1.52
N TYR A 276 13.03 1.60 2.16
CA TYR A 276 12.19 2.08 3.24
C TYR A 276 12.49 1.35 4.54
N ALA A 277 12.37 2.07 5.65
CA ALA A 277 12.37 1.51 6.99
C ALA A 277 11.38 2.25 7.90
N ASP A 278 10.81 1.51 8.84
CA ASP A 278 10.00 2.07 9.92
C ASP A 278 10.35 1.46 11.29
N PHE A 279 9.93 2.17 12.32
CA PHE A 279 9.91 1.67 13.67
C PHE A 279 8.76 2.31 14.45
N MET A 280 7.94 1.48 15.10
CA MET A 280 6.85 1.94 15.94
C MET A 280 6.72 1.09 17.20
N LYS A 281 6.37 1.75 18.30
CA LYS A 281 6.02 1.08 19.55
C LYS A 281 4.51 1.05 19.70
N THR A 282 4.02 -0.01 20.35
CA THR A 282 2.61 -0.15 20.75
C THR A 282 2.51 -0.46 22.22
N ALA A 283 1.38 -0.14 22.82
CA ALA A 283 1.12 -0.59 24.18
C ALA A 283 1.16 -2.12 24.26
N PRO A 284 1.68 -2.70 25.35
CA PRO A 284 1.61 -4.14 25.54
C PRO A 284 0.16 -4.62 25.54
N ALA A 285 -0.09 -5.77 24.93
CA ALA A 285 -1.43 -6.38 24.93
C ALA A 285 -1.90 -6.69 26.36
N THR A 286 -0.98 -7.13 27.21
CA THR A 286 -1.18 -7.32 28.66
C THR A 286 0.10 -6.97 29.39
N ALA A 287 0.03 -6.74 30.71
CA ALA A 287 1.22 -6.50 31.54
C ALA A 287 2.21 -7.68 31.51
N ALA A 288 1.74 -8.90 31.31
CA ALA A 288 2.59 -10.10 31.25
C ALA A 288 3.38 -10.21 29.93
N VAL A 289 2.91 -9.61 28.86
CA VAL A 289 3.57 -9.65 27.53
C VAL A 289 4.73 -8.66 27.45
N GLY A 290 4.69 -7.58 28.23
CA GLY A 290 5.68 -6.52 28.14
C GLY A 290 5.47 -5.57 26.97
N GLY A 291 6.47 -4.78 26.65
CA GLY A 291 6.41 -3.79 25.55
C GLY A 291 6.42 -4.46 24.18
N GLN A 292 5.61 -3.97 23.28
CA GLN A 292 5.57 -4.41 21.89
C GLN A 292 6.18 -3.34 20.98
N SER A 293 6.81 -3.77 19.92
CA SER A 293 7.29 -2.89 18.83
C SER A 293 7.16 -3.60 17.51
N HIS A 294 7.10 -2.80 16.48
CA HIS A 294 7.05 -3.22 15.09
C HIS A 294 8.15 -2.47 14.34
N SER A 295 8.88 -3.16 13.50
CA SER A 295 9.86 -2.58 12.60
C SER A 295 9.83 -3.28 11.26
N MET A 296 9.99 -2.53 10.18
CA MET A 296 10.00 -3.05 8.82
C MET A 296 11.19 -2.49 8.06
N ILE A 297 11.78 -3.32 7.22
CA ILE A 297 12.71 -2.89 6.17
C ILE A 297 12.16 -3.42 4.85
N LYS A 298 12.04 -2.52 3.86
CA LYS A 298 11.49 -2.83 2.54
C LYS A 298 12.44 -2.32 1.46
N GLY A 299 12.65 -3.15 0.44
CA GLY A 299 13.30 -2.79 -0.80
C GLY A 299 12.30 -2.85 -1.96
N PHE A 300 12.42 -1.88 -2.86
CA PHE A 300 11.63 -1.83 -4.08
C PHE A 300 12.50 -1.48 -5.27
N ILE A 301 12.26 -2.14 -6.39
CA ILE A 301 12.86 -1.82 -7.68
C ILE A 301 11.80 -1.88 -8.77
N ALA A 302 11.82 -0.91 -9.68
CA ALA A 302 10.95 -0.91 -10.84
C ALA A 302 11.69 -0.44 -12.09
N TYR A 303 11.31 -1.02 -13.22
CA TYR A 303 11.69 -0.54 -14.54
C TYR A 303 10.44 -0.12 -15.29
N THR A 304 10.33 1.16 -15.58
CA THR A 304 9.14 1.77 -16.19
C THR A 304 9.51 2.50 -17.47
N VAL A 305 8.95 2.06 -18.58
CA VAL A 305 9.03 2.71 -19.88
C VAL A 305 7.62 2.84 -20.46
N PRO A 306 7.36 3.64 -21.48
CA PRO A 306 6.00 3.96 -21.96
C PRO A 306 5.10 2.77 -22.27
N LYS A 307 5.66 1.61 -22.61
CA LYS A 307 4.89 0.45 -23.00
C LYS A 307 4.76 -0.62 -21.91
N ILE A 308 5.63 -0.62 -20.93
CA ILE A 308 5.67 -1.67 -19.93
C ILE A 308 6.35 -1.20 -18.65
N THR A 309 5.82 -1.67 -17.54
CA THR A 309 6.40 -1.52 -16.19
C THR A 309 6.59 -2.91 -15.59
N PHE A 310 7.73 -3.12 -14.97
CA PHE A 310 8.01 -4.26 -14.10
C PHE A 310 8.33 -3.73 -12.72
N GLY A 311 7.81 -4.35 -11.68
CA GLY A 311 8.11 -4.00 -10.30
C GLY A 311 8.36 -5.22 -9.45
N LEU A 312 9.26 -5.07 -8.49
CA LEU A 312 9.56 -6.02 -7.43
C LEU A 312 9.60 -5.27 -6.10
N GLU A 313 8.83 -5.72 -5.14
CA GLU A 313 8.82 -5.25 -3.75
C GLU A 313 9.11 -6.44 -2.84
N ALA A 314 9.96 -6.25 -1.83
CA ALA A 314 10.17 -7.26 -0.80
C ALA A 314 10.42 -6.58 0.54
N PHE A 315 9.90 -7.19 1.61
CA PHE A 315 10.11 -6.69 2.96
C PHE A 315 10.26 -7.79 3.99
N THR A 316 10.93 -7.45 5.08
CA THR A 316 10.90 -8.17 6.34
C THR A 316 10.38 -7.25 7.43
N GLN A 317 9.59 -7.82 8.35
CA GLN A 317 8.95 -7.09 9.41
C GLN A 317 9.10 -7.86 10.72
N LYS A 318 9.63 -7.21 11.74
CA LYS A 318 9.77 -7.80 13.06
C LYS A 318 8.71 -7.23 14.00
N ILE A 319 7.97 -8.10 14.65
CA ILE A 319 6.97 -7.77 15.68
C ILE A 319 7.46 -8.33 17.01
N ALA A 320 7.98 -7.48 17.87
CA ALA A 320 8.47 -7.89 19.17
C ALA A 320 7.31 -8.33 20.07
N ASN A 321 7.48 -9.46 20.74
CA ASN A 321 6.45 -10.08 21.61
C ASN A 321 5.11 -10.27 20.88
N GLY A 322 5.14 -10.61 19.59
CA GLY A 322 3.94 -10.75 18.77
C GLY A 322 3.06 -11.93 19.13
N VAL A 323 3.64 -12.99 19.66
CA VAL A 323 2.95 -14.22 20.11
C VAL A 323 3.40 -14.62 21.51
N SER A 324 2.62 -15.47 22.18
CA SER A 324 3.03 -16.17 23.38
C SER A 324 2.95 -17.66 23.16
N ASN A 325 4.03 -18.36 23.46
CA ASN A 325 4.07 -19.82 23.48
C ASN A 325 3.21 -20.34 24.63
N THR A 326 2.24 -21.18 24.34
CA THR A 326 1.26 -21.65 25.34
C THR A 326 1.85 -22.65 26.32
N THR A 327 2.97 -23.30 25.98
CA THR A 327 3.68 -24.25 26.84
C THR A 327 4.60 -23.53 27.82
N THR A 328 5.50 -22.68 27.32
CA THR A 328 6.48 -21.96 28.13
C THR A 328 5.89 -20.74 28.85
N LYS A 329 4.75 -20.22 28.36
CA LYS A 329 4.11 -18.96 28.78
C LYS A 329 4.97 -17.72 28.53
N LEU A 330 5.99 -17.83 27.67
CA LEU A 330 6.86 -16.71 27.34
C LEU A 330 6.41 -16.06 26.05
N PRO A 331 6.54 -14.73 25.96
CA PRO A 331 6.34 -14.02 24.69
C PRO A 331 7.49 -14.30 23.74
N GLU A 332 7.18 -14.37 22.45
CA GLU A 332 8.14 -14.58 21.36
C GLU A 332 7.94 -13.53 20.26
N ASP A 333 9.04 -13.20 19.60
CA ASP A 333 9.03 -12.31 18.46
C ASP A 333 8.52 -13.03 17.21
N VAL A 334 7.95 -12.27 16.31
CA VAL A 334 7.45 -12.75 15.02
C VAL A 334 8.24 -12.06 13.90
N THR A 335 8.66 -12.83 12.92
CA THR A 335 9.37 -12.33 11.73
C THR A 335 8.57 -12.60 10.47
N VAL A 336 7.95 -11.56 9.93
CA VAL A 336 7.22 -11.59 8.66
C VAL A 336 8.19 -11.45 7.50
N GLU A 337 7.97 -12.21 6.42
CA GLU A 337 8.65 -12.04 5.14
C GLU A 337 7.63 -12.00 4.01
N ALA A 338 7.80 -11.05 3.09
CA ALA A 338 6.89 -10.90 1.96
C ALA A 338 7.60 -10.38 0.72
N PHE A 339 7.05 -10.74 -0.43
CA PHE A 339 7.49 -10.20 -1.71
C PHE A 339 6.35 -10.11 -2.71
N SER A 340 6.46 -9.18 -3.63
CA SER A 340 5.55 -8.96 -4.75
C SER A 340 6.33 -8.79 -6.03
N VAL A 341 5.87 -9.41 -7.10
CA VAL A 341 6.38 -9.19 -8.45
C VAL A 341 5.22 -8.91 -9.39
N TYR A 342 5.36 -7.88 -10.21
CA TYR A 342 4.30 -7.51 -11.12
C TYR A 342 4.81 -6.97 -12.46
N ALA A 343 3.94 -7.04 -13.44
CA ALA A 343 4.11 -6.38 -14.72
C ALA A 343 2.79 -5.79 -15.18
N HIS A 344 2.83 -4.62 -15.80
CA HIS A 344 1.70 -4.04 -16.50
C HIS A 344 2.17 -3.23 -17.71
N GLY A 345 1.29 -3.03 -18.67
CA GLY A 345 1.67 -2.30 -19.87
C GLY A 345 0.57 -2.15 -20.90
N ALA A 346 0.92 -1.48 -21.98
CA ALA A 346 0.01 -1.21 -23.10
C ALA A 346 0.04 -2.37 -24.13
N ILE A 347 -1.13 -2.87 -24.50
CA ILE A 347 -1.33 -3.81 -25.62
C ILE A 347 -1.63 -3.02 -26.88
N TYR A 348 -2.55 -2.07 -26.81
CA TYR A 348 -2.98 -1.28 -27.94
C TYR A 348 -3.17 0.19 -27.54
N LYS A 349 -2.20 1.02 -27.93
CA LYS A 349 -2.17 2.47 -27.63
C LYS A 349 -2.49 2.74 -26.15
N ASP A 350 -3.36 3.70 -25.90
CA ASP A 350 -3.94 4.10 -24.61
C ASP A 350 -5.33 3.48 -24.35
N LYS A 351 -5.75 2.49 -25.16
CA LYS A 351 -7.11 1.91 -25.12
C LYS A 351 -7.18 0.55 -24.46
N LEU A 352 -6.11 -0.22 -24.51
CA LEU A 352 -6.06 -1.56 -23.95
C LEU A 352 -4.70 -1.82 -23.34
N GLY A 353 -4.68 -2.09 -22.05
CA GLY A 353 -3.54 -2.52 -21.27
C GLY A 353 -3.72 -3.92 -20.70
N PHE A 354 -2.70 -4.39 -20.03
CA PHE A 354 -2.70 -5.61 -19.22
C PHE A 354 -2.00 -5.38 -17.90
N PHE A 355 -2.30 -6.20 -16.93
CA PHE A 355 -1.56 -6.30 -15.68
C PHE A 355 -1.54 -7.75 -15.18
N ALA A 356 -0.49 -8.08 -14.46
CA ALA A 356 -0.34 -9.34 -13.74
C ALA A 356 0.53 -9.12 -12.50
N ARG A 357 0.19 -9.78 -11.39
CA ARG A 357 0.92 -9.70 -10.13
C ARG A 357 0.85 -11.01 -9.37
N TYR A 358 1.95 -11.33 -8.71
CA TYR A 358 2.07 -12.41 -7.75
C TYR A 358 2.70 -11.90 -6.47
N ASP A 359 2.12 -12.27 -5.31
CA ASP A 359 2.68 -12.01 -4.00
C ASP A 359 2.87 -13.32 -3.23
N GLY A 360 3.96 -13.36 -2.45
CA GLY A 360 4.18 -14.39 -1.45
C GLY A 360 4.30 -13.74 -0.07
N TYR A 361 3.56 -14.25 0.89
CA TYR A 361 3.53 -13.76 2.26
C TYR A 361 3.73 -14.90 3.25
N ASN A 362 4.73 -14.77 4.11
CA ASN A 362 4.99 -15.64 5.24
C ASN A 362 4.81 -14.82 6.52
N PRO A 363 3.77 -15.07 7.31
CA PRO A 363 3.45 -14.25 8.48
C PRO A 363 4.42 -14.45 9.63
N ASP A 364 5.14 -15.58 9.67
CA ASP A 364 6.17 -15.86 10.67
C ASP A 364 7.18 -16.87 10.14
N ASN A 365 8.36 -16.40 9.81
CA ASN A 365 9.44 -17.25 9.29
C ASN A 365 10.12 -18.07 10.39
N ASP A 366 9.96 -17.67 11.64
CA ASP A 366 10.51 -18.37 12.80
C ASP A 366 9.48 -19.32 13.47
N TYR A 367 8.27 -19.45 12.88
CA TYR A 367 7.20 -20.29 13.37
C TYR A 367 7.65 -21.75 13.55
N ASN A 368 7.46 -22.29 14.78
CA ASN A 368 7.72 -23.68 15.09
C ASN A 368 6.38 -24.46 15.18
N PRO A 369 6.09 -25.39 14.23
CA PRO A 369 4.84 -26.14 14.23
C PRO A 369 4.67 -27.12 15.41
N ALA A 370 5.75 -27.41 16.15
CA ALA A 370 5.69 -28.24 17.37
C ALA A 370 5.15 -27.47 18.58
N ASP A 371 5.10 -26.16 18.53
CA ASP A 371 4.62 -25.30 19.59
C ASP A 371 3.21 -24.79 19.31
N ALA A 372 2.48 -24.47 20.36
CA ALA A 372 1.19 -23.80 20.27
C ALA A 372 1.32 -22.35 20.74
N TYR A 373 0.73 -21.42 20.00
CA TYR A 373 0.86 -19.98 20.23
C TYR A 373 -0.49 -19.28 20.39
N THR A 374 -0.48 -18.21 21.17
CA THR A 374 -1.55 -17.20 21.20
C THR A 374 -1.02 -15.87 20.66
N VAL A 375 -1.83 -15.16 19.90
CA VAL A 375 -1.47 -13.86 19.32
C VAL A 375 -1.52 -12.78 20.39
N ASN A 376 -0.43 -12.01 20.54
CA ASN A 376 -0.30 -10.92 21.51
C ASN A 376 -0.43 -9.54 20.89
N THR A 377 -0.39 -9.45 19.55
CA THR A 377 -0.38 -8.17 18.84
C THR A 377 -1.73 -7.50 18.86
N ASN A 378 -1.71 -6.18 18.98
CA ASN A 378 -2.89 -5.32 18.79
C ASN A 378 -3.13 -4.98 17.31
N LEU A 379 -2.30 -5.49 16.39
CA LEU A 379 -2.53 -5.29 14.97
C LEU A 379 -3.80 -6.06 14.55
N PRO A 380 -4.85 -5.38 14.09
CA PRO A 380 -6.01 -6.06 13.54
C PRO A 380 -5.57 -6.92 12.37
N ALA A 381 -6.18 -8.08 12.21
CA ALA A 381 -5.93 -8.93 11.05
C ALA A 381 -4.57 -9.67 10.99
N TYR A 382 -3.78 -9.64 12.04
CA TYR A 382 -2.56 -10.41 12.08
C TYR A 382 -2.83 -11.88 12.46
N SER A 383 -2.35 -12.82 11.63
CA SER A 383 -2.36 -14.26 11.91
C SER A 383 -1.00 -14.86 11.64
N PRO A 384 -0.26 -15.34 12.66
CA PRO A 384 1.03 -16.00 12.45
C PRO A 384 0.91 -17.39 11.83
N PHE A 385 -0.30 -17.87 11.61
CA PHE A 385 -0.53 -19.25 11.22
C PHE A 385 -0.71 -19.45 9.71
N THR A 386 -1.03 -18.39 8.94
CA THR A 386 -1.48 -18.53 7.57
C THR A 386 -0.50 -17.91 6.58
N LYS A 387 0.17 -18.73 5.79
CA LYS A 387 0.90 -18.29 4.59
C LYS A 387 -0.08 -18.00 3.46
N GLU A 388 0.24 -17.00 2.66
CA GLU A 388 -0.60 -16.57 1.55
C GLU A 388 0.18 -16.47 0.24
N HIS A 389 -0.49 -16.86 -0.84
CA HIS A 389 -0.02 -16.61 -2.19
C HIS A 389 -1.14 -15.91 -2.95
N PHE A 390 -0.92 -14.66 -3.30
CA PHE A 390 -1.88 -13.87 -4.05
C PHE A 390 -1.54 -13.85 -5.53
N TYR A 391 -2.56 -13.93 -6.36
CA TYR A 391 -2.45 -13.86 -7.81
C TYR A 391 -3.52 -12.94 -8.37
N THR A 392 -3.17 -12.06 -9.26
CA THR A 392 -4.12 -11.32 -10.08
C THR A 392 -3.58 -11.10 -11.47
N ALA A 393 -4.47 -11.17 -12.45
CA ALA A 393 -4.16 -10.82 -13.82
C ALA A 393 -5.43 -10.32 -14.52
N GLY A 394 -5.27 -9.43 -15.47
CA GLY A 394 -6.40 -8.87 -16.19
C GLY A 394 -6.01 -7.94 -17.32
N LEU A 395 -7.04 -7.38 -17.91
CA LEU A 395 -6.95 -6.37 -18.96
C LEU A 395 -7.47 -5.03 -18.43
N ASP A 396 -6.99 -3.95 -19.00
CA ASP A 396 -7.47 -2.59 -18.72
C ASP A 396 -7.98 -1.95 -20.01
N PHE A 397 -9.29 -1.93 -20.16
CA PHE A 397 -9.95 -1.27 -21.28
C PHE A 397 -10.30 0.18 -20.90
N THR A 398 -9.75 1.14 -21.63
CA THR A 398 -9.90 2.60 -21.42
C THR A 398 -10.68 3.21 -22.58
N PRO A 399 -12.02 3.19 -22.57
CA PRO A 399 -12.85 3.73 -23.65
C PRO A 399 -12.73 5.26 -23.77
N ALA A 400 -12.50 5.94 -22.66
CA ALA A 400 -12.26 7.36 -22.58
C ALA A 400 -11.17 7.65 -21.52
N LYS A 401 -10.53 8.81 -21.61
CA LYS A 401 -9.55 9.25 -20.60
C LYS A 401 -10.19 9.17 -19.20
N ASN A 402 -9.46 8.60 -18.24
CA ASN A 402 -9.88 8.47 -16.86
C ASN A 402 -11.10 7.55 -16.63
N VAL A 403 -11.46 6.68 -17.58
CA VAL A 403 -12.53 5.69 -17.43
C VAL A 403 -11.98 4.32 -17.80
N HIS A 404 -12.02 3.39 -16.88
CA HIS A 404 -11.41 2.07 -17.01
C HIS A 404 -12.42 0.96 -16.70
N PHE A 405 -12.40 -0.09 -17.49
CA PHE A 405 -13.07 -1.36 -17.24
C PHE A 405 -12.04 -2.46 -17.24
N GLN A 406 -11.89 -3.14 -16.11
CA GLN A 406 -10.77 -4.03 -15.85
C GLN A 406 -11.29 -5.45 -15.53
N PRO A 407 -11.59 -6.28 -16.55
CA PRO A 407 -11.88 -7.69 -16.31
C PRO A 407 -10.63 -8.37 -15.75
N ASN A 408 -10.78 -9.05 -14.61
CA ASN A 408 -9.65 -9.64 -13.90
C ASN A 408 -10.03 -10.88 -13.09
N ILE A 409 -8.99 -11.65 -12.76
CA ILE A 409 -9.02 -12.75 -11.81
C ILE A 409 -8.31 -12.28 -10.55
N TRP A 410 -8.90 -12.58 -9.39
CA TRP A 410 -8.35 -12.32 -8.08
C TRP A 410 -8.36 -13.63 -7.28
N MET A 411 -7.20 -14.08 -6.81
CA MET A 411 -7.09 -15.35 -6.11
C MET A 411 -6.09 -15.23 -4.96
N VAL A 412 -6.45 -15.78 -3.80
CA VAL A 412 -5.51 -15.99 -2.68
C VAL A 412 -5.55 -17.47 -2.30
N GLN A 413 -4.37 -18.08 -2.25
CA GLN A 413 -4.18 -19.42 -1.69
C GLN A 413 -3.69 -19.29 -0.26
N TYR A 414 -4.25 -20.09 0.63
CA TYR A 414 -3.94 -20.13 2.06
C TYR A 414 -3.34 -21.46 2.45
N LYS A 415 -2.23 -21.42 3.20
CA LYS A 415 -1.59 -22.59 3.76
C LYS A 415 -1.35 -22.38 5.26
N ASP A 416 -1.87 -23.28 6.07
CA ASP A 416 -1.64 -23.26 7.53
C ASP A 416 -0.23 -23.77 7.84
N GLN A 417 0.48 -23.09 8.75
CA GLN A 417 1.81 -23.49 9.22
C GLN A 417 1.76 -24.48 10.37
N ARG A 418 0.59 -24.63 11.03
CA ARG A 418 0.41 -25.52 12.16
C ARG A 418 0.52 -26.97 11.74
N ASP A 419 0.86 -27.85 12.68
CA ASP A 419 0.75 -29.29 12.50
C ASP A 419 -0.74 -29.67 12.29
N PRO A 420 -1.07 -30.55 11.31
CA PRO A 420 -2.44 -31.00 11.06
C PRO A 420 -3.18 -31.58 12.27
N SER A 421 -2.44 -32.08 13.27
CA SER A 421 -3.01 -32.58 14.53
C SER A 421 -3.37 -31.50 15.53
N THR A 422 -2.94 -30.24 15.29
CA THR A 422 -3.17 -29.12 16.20
C THR A 422 -4.61 -28.63 16.13
N THR A 423 -5.22 -28.39 17.29
CA THR A 423 -6.54 -27.77 17.36
C THR A 423 -6.56 -26.42 16.61
N GLY A 424 -7.51 -26.27 15.70
CA GLY A 424 -7.66 -25.08 14.89
C GLY A 424 -6.83 -25.08 13.61
N TYR A 425 -6.12 -26.18 13.28
CA TYR A 425 -5.53 -26.36 11.95
C TYR A 425 -6.60 -26.23 10.86
N LEU A 426 -6.26 -25.54 9.82
CA LEU A 426 -7.12 -25.36 8.65
C LEU A 426 -6.40 -25.92 7.40
N PRO A 427 -7.03 -26.87 6.65
CA PRO A 427 -6.41 -27.41 5.43
C PRO A 427 -6.16 -26.33 4.40
N ASP A 428 -5.26 -26.61 3.48
CA ASP A 428 -4.96 -25.73 2.35
C ASP A 428 -6.26 -25.43 1.58
N SER A 429 -6.49 -24.18 1.26
CA SER A 429 -7.68 -23.71 0.56
C SER A 429 -7.37 -22.43 -0.22
N HIS A 430 -8.35 -21.87 -0.91
CA HIS A 430 -8.20 -20.63 -1.65
C HIS A 430 -9.52 -19.86 -1.74
N VAL A 431 -9.42 -18.59 -2.06
CA VAL A 431 -10.53 -17.78 -2.58
C VAL A 431 -10.26 -17.47 -4.04
N LEU A 432 -11.24 -17.65 -4.91
CA LEU A 432 -11.15 -17.34 -6.34
C LEU A 432 -12.34 -16.51 -6.78
N VAL A 433 -12.06 -15.31 -7.27
CA VAL A 433 -13.07 -14.35 -7.69
C VAL A 433 -12.80 -13.86 -9.12
N TYR A 434 -13.80 -13.92 -9.95
CA TYR A 434 -13.81 -13.24 -11.25
C TYR A 434 -14.45 -11.87 -11.10
N ARG A 435 -13.80 -10.83 -11.63
CA ARG A 435 -14.28 -9.46 -11.47
C ARG A 435 -14.30 -8.70 -12.80
N LEU A 436 -15.26 -7.81 -12.91
CA LEU A 436 -15.20 -6.67 -13.80
C LEU A 436 -15.08 -5.42 -12.92
N THR A 437 -13.87 -4.95 -12.71
CA THR A 437 -13.61 -3.71 -11.97
C THR A 437 -13.91 -2.52 -12.87
N PHE A 438 -14.66 -1.56 -12.36
CA PHE A 438 -14.83 -0.25 -12.98
C PHE A 438 -14.09 0.80 -12.14
N TYR A 439 -13.40 1.71 -12.82
CA TYR A 439 -12.60 2.75 -12.20
C TYR A 439 -12.72 4.03 -13.00
N PHE A 440 -12.99 5.14 -12.34
CA PHE A 440 -13.02 6.44 -13.00
C PHE A 440 -12.51 7.56 -12.09
N ILE A 441 -11.95 8.60 -12.74
CA ILE A 441 -11.30 9.73 -12.11
C ILE A 441 -11.97 11.00 -12.62
N PHE A 442 -12.20 11.96 -11.77
CA PHE A 442 -12.81 13.24 -12.11
C PHE A 442 -12.08 14.42 -11.45
N GLY A 443 -12.28 15.62 -11.98
CA GLY A 443 -11.74 16.86 -11.40
C GLY A 443 -10.24 17.09 -11.61
N LYS A 444 -9.61 16.43 -12.57
CA LYS A 444 -8.18 16.62 -12.94
C LYS A 444 -8.02 17.54 -14.13
#